data_1557a2a29768d4835c76636018d8fe14
#
_entry.id   1557a2a29768d4835c76636018d8fe14
#
_cell.length_a   1.000
_cell.length_b   1.000
_cell.length_c   1.000
_cell.angle_alpha   90.00
_cell.angle_beta   90.00
_cell.angle_gamma   90.00
#
_symmetry.space_group_name_H-M   'P 1'
#
loop_
_entity.id
_entity.type
_entity.pdbx_description
1 polymer ?
#
loop_
_entity_poly.entity_id
_entity_poly.type
_entity_poly.pdbx_seq_one_letter_code
_entity_poly.pdbx_strand_id
1 'polypeptide(L)'
;MCAQYLQTDQGPATDASKSDGAPMLTIDQIRTACDRSEPIVLADPMFARVDLPFKETFYPLGFPLEIETNSEDILIAMAESWHGFMKLFDTPPFRLSVCVQDSRSSDCPPMPSSRVQQHIASSVADSENFSITDIAQGCSSILLTRAAVAHQDYCRYFFLESAVLSMICTSYTTPIQAACVDLEGCGVLLCGDSGAGKSTLAYACAQAGWTYITDGASFVVNSRHDRLVVGNSNQACFRPAAQEFFQELSDKLVTKRVDVGKSSIELKTSSLRNIATSYISRVNHVVFLNRREVKRQELVRFPTEVARYFMLQRLYGLPDTLTVQSSMIDRVLGAGALELRYSSLDWAIERLGRLAVEGE
;
A
#
# COMPACT_ATOMS: atom_id res chain seq x y z
N MET A 1 0.63 -5.30 -2.18
CA MET A 1 1.18 -5.58 -0.86
C MET A 1 0.12 -5.95 0.18
N CYS A 2 -0.99 -5.27 0.29
CA CYS A 2 -2.03 -5.58 1.29
C CYS A 2 -2.71 -6.97 1.21
N ALA A 3 -2.65 -7.68 0.10
CA ALA A 3 -3.46 -8.88 -0.12
C ALA A 3 -2.87 -10.21 0.43
N GLN A 4 -1.71 -10.21 1.06
CA GLN A 4 -1.06 -11.46 1.51
C GLN A 4 -1.28 -11.80 3.00
N TYR A 5 -1.96 -10.95 3.77
CA TYR A 5 -1.99 -11.05 5.23
C TYR A 5 -3.30 -11.57 5.85
N LEU A 6 -4.29 -11.97 5.05
CA LEU A 6 -5.56 -12.47 5.60
C LEU A 6 -5.68 -13.99 5.42
N GLN A 7 -4.87 -14.77 6.15
CA GLN A 7 -5.18 -16.17 6.44
C GLN A 7 -5.79 -16.27 7.85
N THR A 8 -7.02 -16.74 7.91
CA THR A 8 -7.71 -17.09 9.16
C THR A 8 -7.17 -18.42 9.65
N ASP A 9 -6.28 -18.40 10.65
CA ASP A 9 -5.91 -19.59 11.40
C ASP A 9 -6.51 -19.52 12.80
N GLN A 10 -7.36 -20.49 13.15
CA GLN A 10 -7.93 -20.66 14.48
C GLN A 10 -6.96 -21.51 15.30
N GLY A 11 -6.02 -20.87 15.94
CA GLY A 11 -5.17 -21.51 16.97
C GLY A 11 -5.82 -21.43 18.36
N PRO A 12 -5.54 -22.38 19.28
CA PRO A 12 -6.23 -22.48 20.56
C PRO A 12 -5.88 -21.32 21.51
N ALA A 13 -6.89 -20.87 22.25
CA ALA A 13 -6.79 -19.84 23.27
C ALA A 13 -5.79 -20.25 24.36
N THR A 14 -4.70 -19.52 24.47
CA THR A 14 -3.79 -19.60 25.61
C THR A 14 -4.19 -18.59 26.67
N ASP A 15 -4.20 -19.07 27.89
CA ASP A 15 -4.56 -18.46 29.14
C ASP A 15 -3.96 -17.05 29.33
N ALA A 16 -4.84 -16.04 29.47
CA ALA A 16 -4.44 -14.66 29.72
C ALA A 16 -4.06 -14.47 31.16
N SER A 17 -2.76 -14.58 31.48
CA SER A 17 -2.25 -14.18 32.79
C SER A 17 -2.14 -12.66 32.88
N LYS A 18 -2.96 -12.09 33.74
CA LYS A 18 -2.87 -10.80 34.45
C LYS A 18 -2.11 -9.68 33.76
N SER A 19 -2.84 -8.85 33.02
CA SER A 19 -2.43 -7.48 32.75
C SER A 19 -2.58 -6.68 34.07
N ASP A 20 -1.51 -6.06 34.53
CA ASP A 20 -1.57 -5.00 35.52
C ASP A 20 -2.24 -3.78 34.90
N GLY A 21 -3.55 -3.83 34.75
CA GLY A 21 -4.36 -2.68 34.38
C GLY A 21 -4.23 -1.61 35.47
N ALA A 22 -4.22 -0.35 35.11
CA ALA A 22 -4.31 0.74 36.06
C ALA A 22 -5.45 0.42 37.08
N PRO A 23 -5.23 0.50 38.38
CA PRO A 23 -6.21 0.09 39.36
C PRO A 23 -7.51 0.88 39.19
N MET A 24 -8.65 0.19 39.08
CA MET A 24 -9.94 0.85 39.04
C MET A 24 -10.09 1.73 40.27
N LEU A 25 -10.59 2.94 40.08
CA LEU A 25 -10.88 3.87 41.17
C LEU A 25 -11.95 3.24 42.08
N THR A 26 -11.72 3.30 43.39
CA THR A 26 -12.70 2.90 44.37
C THR A 26 -13.86 3.92 44.46
N ILE A 27 -15.01 3.47 44.96
CA ILE A 27 -16.19 4.37 45.15
C ILE A 27 -15.82 5.57 46.02
N ASP A 28 -15.00 5.38 47.06
CA ASP A 28 -14.58 6.45 47.95
C ASP A 28 -13.64 7.45 47.26
N GLN A 29 -12.77 6.99 46.38
CA GLN A 29 -11.94 7.87 45.56
C GLN A 29 -12.79 8.71 44.60
N ILE A 30 -13.78 8.09 43.93
CA ILE A 30 -14.71 8.79 43.05
C ILE A 30 -15.52 9.83 43.83
N ARG A 31 -16.06 9.44 44.98
CA ARG A 31 -16.85 10.34 45.84
C ARG A 31 -16.01 11.54 46.31
N THR A 32 -14.78 11.28 46.77
CA THR A 32 -13.87 12.34 47.23
C THR A 32 -13.55 13.31 46.12
N ALA A 33 -13.30 12.84 44.90
CA ALA A 33 -13.04 13.68 43.74
C ALA A 33 -14.29 14.54 43.39
N CYS A 34 -15.49 13.94 43.41
CA CYS A 34 -16.73 14.65 43.19
C CYS A 34 -16.97 15.76 44.24
N ASP A 35 -16.77 15.45 45.52
CA ASP A 35 -16.94 16.41 46.63
C ASP A 35 -15.97 17.59 46.52
N ARG A 36 -14.78 17.35 45.97
CA ARG A 36 -13.74 18.37 45.76
C ARG A 36 -13.82 19.05 44.41
N SER A 37 -14.75 18.67 43.53
CA SER A 37 -14.80 19.09 42.14
C SER A 37 -13.49 18.85 41.38
N GLU A 38 -12.75 17.80 41.75
CA GLU A 38 -11.54 17.38 41.06
C GLU A 38 -11.90 16.54 39.83
N PRO A 39 -11.18 16.69 38.71
CA PRO A 39 -11.43 15.86 37.54
C PRO A 39 -11.09 14.40 37.83
N ILE A 40 -12.05 13.51 37.58
CA ILE A 40 -11.83 12.06 37.69
C ILE A 40 -11.05 11.60 36.47
N VAL A 41 -9.85 11.13 36.75
CA VAL A 41 -8.97 10.62 35.68
C VAL A 41 -9.34 9.16 35.40
N LEU A 42 -10.07 8.91 34.33
CA LEU A 42 -10.36 7.56 33.82
C LEU A 42 -9.15 6.98 33.10
N ALA A 43 -9.14 5.64 32.96
CA ALA A 43 -8.13 4.99 32.12
C ALA A 43 -8.15 5.57 30.70
N ASP A 44 -6.98 5.71 30.08
CA ASP A 44 -6.88 6.24 28.74
C ASP A 44 -7.33 5.18 27.71
N PRO A 45 -8.46 5.39 27.02
CA PRO A 45 -9.01 4.39 26.12
C PRO A 45 -8.46 4.48 24.72
N MET A 46 -7.36 4.93 24.39
CA MET A 46 -6.83 5.10 23.02
C MET A 46 -6.13 6.45 22.84
N PHE A 47 -5.13 6.69 23.64
CA PHE A 47 -4.33 7.92 23.59
C PHE A 47 -5.11 9.21 23.90
N ALA A 48 -6.30 9.13 24.52
CA ALA A 48 -7.08 10.32 24.85
C ALA A 48 -6.36 11.27 25.81
N ARG A 49 -5.27 10.82 26.46
CA ARG A 49 -4.46 11.59 27.40
C ARG A 49 -2.99 11.66 27.03
N VAL A 50 -2.61 11.04 25.91
CA VAL A 50 -1.24 11.15 25.40
C VAL A 50 -1.16 12.46 24.63
N ASP A 51 -0.17 13.29 24.95
CA ASP A 51 0.12 14.48 24.19
C ASP A 51 0.81 14.08 22.86
N LEU A 52 0.20 14.42 21.75
CA LEU A 52 0.71 14.19 20.40
C LEU A 52 0.98 15.55 19.73
N PRO A 53 2.08 16.23 20.12
CA PRO A 53 2.33 17.62 19.74
C PRO A 53 2.70 17.83 18.28
N PHE A 54 3.25 16.81 17.63
CA PHE A 54 3.68 16.91 16.23
C PHE A 54 2.52 16.57 15.31
N LYS A 55 2.15 17.50 14.43
CA LYS A 55 1.04 17.36 13.48
C LYS A 55 1.48 17.74 12.09
N GLU A 56 1.10 16.93 11.11
CA GLU A 56 1.39 17.18 9.71
C GLU A 56 0.27 16.62 8.81
N THR A 57 0.19 17.12 7.58
CA THR A 57 -0.74 16.63 6.56
C THR A 57 0.04 16.08 5.39
N PHE A 58 -0.22 14.82 5.05
CA PHE A 58 0.31 14.14 3.87
C PHE A 58 -0.81 13.84 2.87
N TYR A 59 -0.43 13.47 1.66
CA TYR A 59 -1.38 13.17 0.59
C TYR A 59 -1.09 11.79 -0.06
N PRO A 60 -1.09 10.69 0.73
CA PRO A 60 -0.85 9.36 0.16
C PRO A 60 -1.81 9.06 -0.99
N LEU A 61 -1.27 8.74 -2.15
CA LEU A 61 -2.02 8.53 -3.39
C LEU A 61 -2.94 9.71 -3.76
N GLY A 62 -2.63 10.93 -3.28
CA GLY A 62 -3.41 12.13 -3.53
C GLY A 62 -4.59 12.38 -2.57
N PHE A 63 -4.83 11.50 -1.59
CA PHE A 63 -5.87 11.64 -0.58
C PHE A 63 -5.34 12.32 0.68
N PRO A 64 -6.08 13.24 1.30
CA PRO A 64 -5.62 13.93 2.50
C PRO A 64 -5.57 12.99 3.70
N LEU A 65 -4.47 13.05 4.45
CA LEU A 65 -4.20 12.33 5.68
C LEU A 65 -3.62 13.29 6.71
N GLU A 66 -4.30 13.44 7.84
CA GLU A 66 -3.81 14.18 8.99
C GLU A 66 -3.17 13.20 9.97
N ILE A 67 -1.92 13.46 10.34
CA ILE A 67 -1.19 12.68 11.35
C ILE A 67 -0.93 13.52 12.58
N GLU A 68 -1.04 12.89 13.75
CA GLU A 68 -0.56 13.42 15.01
C GLU A 68 0.29 12.36 15.73
N THR A 69 1.40 12.79 16.33
CA THR A 69 2.36 11.90 16.98
C THR A 69 3.16 12.62 18.05
N ASN A 70 3.81 11.87 18.95
CA ASN A 70 4.78 12.37 19.92
C ASN A 70 6.26 12.12 19.49
N SER A 71 6.49 11.70 18.23
CA SER A 71 7.84 11.42 17.74
C SER A 71 8.07 12.01 16.34
N GLU A 72 9.10 12.81 16.18
CA GLU A 72 9.52 13.33 14.87
C GLU A 72 9.97 12.23 13.92
N ASP A 73 10.51 11.12 14.42
CA ASP A 73 10.93 9.97 13.60
C ASP A 73 9.74 9.37 12.82
N ILE A 74 8.52 9.45 13.36
CA ILE A 74 7.31 9.04 12.65
C ILE A 74 7.02 9.97 11.48
N LEU A 75 7.17 11.28 11.65
CA LEU A 75 7.00 12.24 10.53
C LEU A 75 8.05 12.02 9.44
N ILE A 76 9.29 11.71 9.83
CA ILE A 76 10.37 11.37 8.87
C ILE A 76 9.99 10.10 8.10
N ALA A 77 9.51 9.05 8.78
CA ALA A 77 9.07 7.82 8.16
C ALA A 77 7.89 8.02 7.19
N MET A 78 6.93 8.88 7.58
CA MET A 78 5.80 9.26 6.73
C MET A 78 6.25 10.06 5.51
N ALA A 79 7.17 11.02 5.70
CA ALA A 79 7.73 11.81 4.60
C ALA A 79 8.47 10.94 3.59
N GLU A 80 9.19 9.90 4.04
CA GLU A 80 9.86 8.97 3.14
C GLU A 80 8.89 8.22 2.23
N SER A 81 7.70 7.87 2.75
CA SER A 81 6.67 7.19 1.98
C SER A 81 5.85 8.14 1.10
N TRP A 82 5.53 9.36 1.59
CA TRP A 82 4.45 10.16 1.02
C TRP A 82 4.82 11.62 0.66
N HIS A 83 6.04 12.10 0.96
CA HIS A 83 6.43 13.49 0.71
C HIS A 83 6.27 13.93 -0.75
N GLY A 84 6.45 13.03 -1.71
CA GLY A 84 6.34 13.36 -3.13
C GLY A 84 4.91 13.55 -3.65
N PHE A 85 3.89 13.19 -2.87
CA PHE A 85 2.50 13.30 -3.30
C PHE A 85 1.92 14.68 -3.00
N MET A 86 1.06 15.15 -3.89
CA MET A 86 0.25 16.35 -3.71
C MET A 86 -1.23 15.98 -3.59
N LYS A 87 -2.05 16.91 -3.07
CA LYS A 87 -3.50 16.74 -3.03
C LYS A 87 -4.08 16.61 -4.44
N LEU A 88 -4.71 15.48 -4.74
CA LEU A 88 -5.39 15.21 -6.01
C LEU A 88 -6.92 15.13 -5.82
N PHE A 89 -7.38 14.76 -4.63
CA PHE A 89 -8.78 14.53 -4.35
C PHE A 89 -9.25 15.39 -3.18
N ASP A 90 -10.46 15.93 -3.32
CA ASP A 90 -11.10 16.74 -2.27
C ASP A 90 -12.06 15.86 -1.47
N THR A 91 -11.48 15.01 -0.62
CA THR A 91 -12.19 14.12 0.29
C THR A 91 -11.94 14.53 1.74
N PRO A 92 -12.80 14.12 2.69
CA PRO A 92 -12.47 14.25 4.11
C PRO A 92 -11.12 13.60 4.41
N PRO A 93 -10.30 14.20 5.29
CA PRO A 93 -9.02 13.64 5.64
C PRO A 93 -9.17 12.36 6.44
N PHE A 94 -8.32 11.37 6.17
CA PHE A 94 -8.06 10.29 7.11
C PHE A 94 -7.27 10.81 8.30
N ARG A 95 -7.39 10.14 9.44
CA ARG A 95 -6.70 10.52 10.67
C ARG A 95 -5.83 9.39 11.18
N LEU A 96 -4.59 9.71 11.50
CA LEU A 96 -3.61 8.77 12.01
C LEU A 96 -3.00 9.31 13.31
N SER A 97 -3.27 8.66 14.44
CA SER A 97 -2.66 8.98 15.72
C SER A 97 -1.61 7.93 16.05
N VAL A 98 -0.35 8.35 16.21
CA VAL A 98 0.78 7.45 16.47
C VAL A 98 1.45 7.83 17.79
N CYS A 99 1.39 6.94 18.78
CA CYS A 99 2.08 7.08 20.04
C CYS A 99 3.33 6.21 20.06
N VAL A 100 4.46 6.82 20.35
CA VAL A 100 5.74 6.13 20.55
C VAL A 100 6.10 6.16 22.02
N GLN A 101 6.33 4.98 22.59
CA GLN A 101 6.73 4.78 23.98
C GLN A 101 8.14 4.21 24.09
N ASP A 102 8.72 4.31 25.27
CA ASP A 102 10.03 3.72 25.54
C ASP A 102 9.97 2.19 25.41
N SER A 103 11.04 1.59 24.93
CA SER A 103 11.15 0.14 24.76
C SER A 103 12.06 -0.47 25.81
N ARG A 104 11.76 -1.72 26.18
CA ARG A 104 12.61 -2.53 27.07
C ARG A 104 13.77 -3.20 26.33
N SER A 105 13.67 -3.34 25.02
CA SER A 105 14.68 -3.92 24.13
C SER A 105 14.93 -2.98 22.96
N SER A 106 16.10 -3.10 22.34
CA SER A 106 16.45 -2.46 21.07
C SER A 106 16.17 -3.35 19.87
N ASP A 107 15.70 -4.58 20.08
CA ASP A 107 15.45 -5.54 19.00
C ASP A 107 14.23 -5.15 18.18
N CYS A 108 14.24 -5.55 16.91
CA CYS A 108 13.07 -5.42 16.05
C CYS A 108 11.93 -6.29 16.60
N PRO A 109 10.73 -5.73 16.79
CA PRO A 109 9.59 -6.55 17.21
C PRO A 109 9.27 -7.66 16.21
N PRO A 110 8.51 -8.70 16.63
CA PRO A 110 8.12 -9.77 15.73
C PRO A 110 7.22 -9.28 14.60
N MET A 111 7.06 -10.09 13.56
CA MET A 111 6.13 -9.82 12.46
C MET A 111 4.70 -9.71 12.99
N PRO A 112 3.97 -8.63 12.69
CA PRO A 112 2.62 -8.47 13.18
C PRO A 112 1.64 -9.44 12.50
N SER A 113 0.67 -9.88 13.28
CA SER A 113 -0.49 -10.63 12.80
C SER A 113 -1.65 -9.64 12.57
N SER A 114 -2.22 -9.65 11.37
CA SER A 114 -3.32 -8.73 11.02
C SER A 114 -4.65 -9.48 10.97
N ARG A 115 -5.69 -8.81 11.47
CA ARG A 115 -7.07 -9.32 11.45
C ARG A 115 -8.03 -8.19 11.06
N VAL A 116 -9.11 -8.57 10.39
CA VAL A 116 -10.21 -7.65 10.09
C VAL A 116 -11.50 -8.27 10.63
N GLN A 117 -12.21 -7.49 11.42
CA GLN A 117 -13.53 -7.87 11.94
C GLN A 117 -14.50 -6.72 11.70
N GLN A 118 -15.46 -6.92 10.81
CA GLN A 118 -16.34 -5.86 10.34
C GLN A 118 -15.50 -4.67 9.83
N HIS A 119 -15.72 -3.47 10.36
CA HIS A 119 -15.00 -2.25 9.97
C HIS A 119 -13.71 -2.00 10.76
N ILE A 120 -13.34 -2.89 11.68
CA ILE A 120 -12.12 -2.77 12.47
C ILE A 120 -11.04 -3.68 11.91
N ALA A 121 -9.92 -3.10 11.53
CA ALA A 121 -8.69 -3.81 11.21
C ALA A 121 -7.70 -3.65 12.36
N SER A 122 -7.01 -4.72 12.74
CA SER A 122 -5.95 -4.69 13.73
C SER A 122 -4.69 -5.33 13.20
N SER A 123 -3.54 -4.81 13.58
CA SER A 123 -2.23 -5.40 13.32
C SER A 123 -1.46 -5.43 14.64
N VAL A 124 -1.11 -6.63 15.11
CA VAL A 124 -0.53 -6.85 16.42
C VAL A 124 0.76 -7.62 16.29
N ALA A 125 1.88 -6.99 16.64
CA ALA A 125 3.18 -7.63 16.74
C ALA A 125 3.36 -8.24 18.16
N ASP A 126 3.11 -7.45 19.18
CA ASP A 126 3.16 -7.81 20.58
C ASP A 126 2.27 -6.86 21.40
N SER A 127 2.38 -6.89 22.74
CA SER A 127 1.58 -6.04 23.64
C SER A 127 1.98 -4.55 23.61
N GLU A 128 3.12 -4.20 23.04
CA GLU A 128 3.67 -2.85 23.01
C GLU A 128 3.68 -2.26 21.58
N ASN A 129 3.45 -3.10 20.55
CA ASN A 129 3.50 -2.71 19.14
C ASN A 129 2.26 -3.23 18.41
N PHE A 130 1.28 -2.38 18.22
CA PHE A 130 0.03 -2.72 17.55
C PHE A 130 -0.66 -1.50 16.91
N SER A 131 -1.57 -1.76 16.00
CA SER A 131 -2.47 -0.76 15.43
C SER A 131 -3.91 -1.23 15.43
N ILE A 132 -4.81 -0.28 15.53
CA ILE A 132 -6.25 -0.47 15.36
C ILE A 132 -6.74 0.60 14.39
N THR A 133 -7.35 0.16 13.30
CA THR A 133 -7.89 1.02 12.25
C THR A 133 -9.40 0.85 12.18
N ASP A 134 -10.14 1.92 12.39
CA ASP A 134 -11.57 2.00 12.09
C ASP A 134 -11.73 2.48 10.64
N ILE A 135 -11.98 1.51 9.77
CA ILE A 135 -12.12 1.76 8.33
C ILE A 135 -13.34 2.63 8.03
N ALA A 136 -14.43 2.44 8.78
CA ALA A 136 -15.67 3.18 8.56
C ALA A 136 -15.54 4.66 8.96
N GLN A 137 -14.74 4.95 10.00
CA GLN A 137 -14.49 6.32 10.45
C GLN A 137 -13.25 6.94 9.79
N GLY A 138 -12.48 6.17 9.02
CA GLY A 138 -11.27 6.64 8.38
C GLY A 138 -10.20 7.10 9.37
N CYS A 139 -10.05 6.39 10.47
CA CYS A 139 -9.06 6.70 11.50
C CYS A 139 -8.29 5.46 11.96
N SER A 140 -7.05 5.68 12.37
CA SER A 140 -6.18 4.63 12.90
C SER A 140 -5.40 5.14 14.10
N SER A 141 -5.29 4.29 15.14
CA SER A 141 -4.44 4.51 16.29
C SER A 141 -3.34 3.45 16.32
N ILE A 142 -2.10 3.89 16.45
CA ILE A 142 -0.91 3.04 16.41
C ILE A 142 -0.08 3.28 17.65
N LEU A 143 0.23 2.21 18.37
CA LEU A 143 1.17 2.20 19.48
C LEU A 143 2.44 1.49 19.07
N LEU A 144 3.59 2.14 19.22
CA LEU A 144 4.89 1.59 18.87
C LEU A 144 5.91 1.88 19.96
N THR A 145 6.90 1.02 20.06
CA THR A 145 8.09 1.26 20.88
C THR A 145 9.15 2.03 20.05
N ARG A 146 10.07 2.72 20.75
CA ARG A 146 11.24 3.34 20.09
C ARG A 146 12.06 2.33 19.28
N ALA A 147 12.13 1.07 19.75
CA ALA A 147 12.80 0.01 19.01
C ALA A 147 12.11 -0.27 17.66
N ALA A 148 10.77 -0.35 17.64
CA ALA A 148 10.02 -0.53 16.39
C ALA A 148 10.27 0.62 15.40
N VAL A 149 10.28 1.85 15.90
CA VAL A 149 10.52 3.06 15.09
C VAL A 149 11.95 3.13 14.57
N ALA A 150 12.95 2.71 15.36
CA ALA A 150 14.34 2.63 14.92
C ALA A 150 14.55 1.65 13.74
N HIS A 151 13.70 0.63 13.62
CA HIS A 151 13.63 -0.24 12.45
C HIS A 151 12.66 0.36 11.40
N GLN A 152 13.12 1.42 10.74
CA GLN A 152 12.29 2.30 9.91
C GLN A 152 11.44 1.58 8.87
N ASP A 153 12.01 0.63 8.11
CA ASP A 153 11.26 -0.15 7.12
C ASP A 153 10.16 -1.00 7.78
N TYR A 154 10.43 -1.58 8.94
CA TYR A 154 9.44 -2.33 9.71
C TYR A 154 8.27 -1.43 10.13
N CYS A 155 8.57 -0.27 10.75
CA CYS A 155 7.57 0.70 11.16
C CYS A 155 6.71 1.18 9.98
N ARG A 156 7.36 1.58 8.89
CA ARG A 156 6.68 2.08 7.69
C ARG A 156 5.75 1.04 7.08
N TYR A 157 6.27 -0.12 6.73
CA TYR A 157 5.51 -1.10 5.95
C TYR A 157 4.40 -1.77 6.75
N PHE A 158 4.68 -2.16 8.00
CA PHE A 158 3.72 -2.95 8.77
C PHE A 158 2.68 -2.13 9.50
N PHE A 159 2.98 -0.90 9.85
CA PHE A 159 2.07 -0.06 10.62
C PHE A 159 1.60 1.16 9.85
N LEU A 160 2.50 2.05 9.41
CA LEU A 160 2.11 3.32 8.83
C LEU A 160 1.45 3.14 7.45
N GLU A 161 2.16 2.55 6.49
CA GLU A 161 1.64 2.34 5.14
C GLU A 161 0.46 1.36 5.11
N SER A 162 0.53 0.30 5.92
CA SER A 162 -0.55 -0.69 6.02
C SER A 162 -1.86 -0.06 6.51
N ALA A 163 -1.82 0.76 7.57
CA ALA A 163 -3.00 1.45 8.09
C ALA A 163 -3.57 2.43 7.05
N VAL A 164 -2.72 3.26 6.46
CA VAL A 164 -3.11 4.28 5.47
C VAL A 164 -3.70 3.64 4.22
N LEU A 165 -3.02 2.64 3.65
CA LEU A 165 -3.49 1.97 2.44
C LEU A 165 -4.77 1.17 2.70
N SER A 166 -4.96 0.58 3.89
CA SER A 166 -6.20 -0.10 4.22
C SER A 166 -7.40 0.86 4.20
N MET A 167 -7.26 2.07 4.74
CA MET A 167 -8.30 3.10 4.70
C MET A 167 -8.58 3.57 3.27
N ILE A 168 -7.55 3.89 2.49
CA ILE A 168 -7.69 4.37 1.10
C ILE A 168 -8.32 3.29 0.21
N CYS A 169 -7.83 2.04 0.30
CA CYS A 169 -8.33 0.94 -0.55
C CYS A 169 -9.77 0.56 -0.24
N THR A 170 -10.22 0.70 0.99
CA THR A 170 -11.58 0.36 1.35
C THR A 170 -12.57 1.49 1.08
N SER A 171 -12.12 2.76 1.16
CA SER A 171 -13.01 3.92 1.03
C SER A 171 -13.06 4.47 -0.40
N TYR A 172 -11.93 4.55 -1.10
CA TYR A 172 -11.86 5.36 -2.31
C TYR A 172 -11.28 4.66 -3.53
N THR A 173 -10.56 3.54 -3.36
CA THR A 173 -9.88 2.93 -4.50
C THR A 173 -10.05 1.41 -4.56
N THR A 174 -9.88 0.88 -5.76
CA THR A 174 -9.79 -0.56 -6.02
C THR A 174 -8.33 -0.91 -6.33
N PRO A 175 -7.63 -1.64 -5.46
CA PRO A 175 -6.24 -2.01 -5.70
C PRO A 175 -6.14 -3.12 -6.76
N ILE A 176 -5.32 -2.92 -7.76
CA ILE A 176 -4.96 -3.93 -8.77
C ILE A 176 -3.48 -4.21 -8.70
N GLN A 177 -3.08 -5.46 -8.62
CA GLN A 177 -1.66 -5.85 -8.65
C GLN A 177 -1.12 -5.77 -10.09
N ALA A 178 -0.92 -4.57 -10.57
CA ALA A 178 -0.43 -4.27 -11.89
C ALA A 178 0.56 -3.13 -11.85
N ALA A 179 1.53 -3.13 -12.76
CA ALA A 179 2.25 -1.92 -13.10
C ALA A 179 1.40 -1.07 -14.05
N CYS A 180 1.64 0.23 -14.07
CA CYS A 180 0.98 1.14 -14.99
C CYS A 180 2.01 2.06 -15.64
N VAL A 181 1.93 2.17 -16.95
CA VAL A 181 2.70 3.09 -17.79
C VAL A 181 1.76 3.84 -18.71
N ASP A 182 2.15 5.03 -19.14
CA ASP A 182 1.32 5.90 -19.97
C ASP A 182 2.12 6.40 -21.16
N LEU A 183 1.56 6.32 -22.35
CA LEU A 183 2.09 6.93 -23.55
C LEU A 183 1.07 7.94 -24.09
N GLU A 184 1.42 9.23 -24.02
CA GLU A 184 0.60 10.34 -24.56
C GLU A 184 -0.86 10.35 -24.08
N GLY A 185 -1.09 9.97 -22.80
CA GLY A 185 -2.41 9.91 -22.18
C GLY A 185 -3.13 8.56 -22.36
N CYS A 186 -2.48 7.58 -22.99
CA CYS A 186 -2.97 6.21 -23.09
C CYS A 186 -2.32 5.34 -22.03
N GLY A 187 -3.04 5.08 -20.93
CA GLY A 187 -2.57 4.24 -19.84
C GLY A 187 -2.71 2.75 -20.13
N VAL A 188 -1.64 2.00 -19.86
CA VAL A 188 -1.58 0.54 -20.00
C VAL A 188 -1.30 -0.11 -18.66
N LEU A 189 -2.24 -0.95 -18.19
CA LEU A 189 -2.02 -1.79 -17.02
C LEU A 189 -1.30 -3.09 -17.44
N LEU A 190 -0.13 -3.31 -16.84
CA LEU A 190 0.67 -4.52 -17.03
C LEU A 190 0.38 -5.49 -15.88
N CYS A 191 -0.40 -6.51 -16.17
CA CYS A 191 -0.86 -7.54 -15.22
C CYS A 191 -0.03 -8.82 -15.33
N GLY A 192 -0.13 -9.69 -14.35
CA GLY A 192 0.51 -11.01 -14.35
C GLY A 192 1.04 -11.42 -12.99
N ASP A 193 1.49 -12.65 -12.90
CA ASP A 193 2.01 -13.25 -11.68
C ASP A 193 3.25 -12.54 -11.13
N SER A 194 3.60 -12.86 -9.89
CA SER A 194 4.86 -12.42 -9.31
C SER A 194 6.04 -13.00 -10.10
N GLY A 195 6.86 -12.14 -10.68
CA GLY A 195 7.97 -12.54 -11.55
C GLY A 195 7.64 -12.51 -13.05
N ALA A 196 6.42 -12.17 -13.46
CA ALA A 196 6.05 -12.02 -14.88
C ALA A 196 6.78 -10.90 -15.64
N GLY A 197 7.54 -10.06 -14.93
CA GLY A 197 8.32 -8.99 -15.55
C GLY A 197 7.63 -7.62 -15.55
N LYS A 198 6.58 -7.41 -14.74
CA LYS A 198 5.84 -6.14 -14.68
C LYS A 198 6.75 -4.92 -14.43
N SER A 199 7.52 -4.92 -13.34
CA SER A 199 8.44 -3.83 -13.01
C SER A 199 9.53 -3.64 -14.07
N THR A 200 10.06 -4.75 -14.60
CA THR A 200 11.08 -4.72 -15.67
C THR A 200 10.54 -4.06 -16.94
N LEU A 201 9.35 -4.47 -17.39
CA LEU A 201 8.75 -3.90 -18.60
C LEU A 201 8.28 -2.45 -18.39
N ALA A 202 7.71 -2.14 -17.22
CA ALA A 202 7.31 -0.76 -16.91
C ALA A 202 8.52 0.21 -16.92
N TYR A 203 9.64 -0.22 -16.36
CA TYR A 203 10.84 0.60 -16.38
C TYR A 203 11.46 0.68 -17.78
N ALA A 204 11.47 -0.41 -18.53
CA ALA A 204 11.94 -0.40 -19.94
C ALA A 204 11.08 0.55 -20.81
N CYS A 205 9.76 0.57 -20.63
CA CYS A 205 8.88 1.54 -21.26
C CYS A 205 9.25 2.98 -20.85
N ALA A 206 9.49 3.22 -19.56
CA ALA A 206 9.88 4.54 -19.07
C ALA A 206 11.20 5.03 -19.69
N GLN A 207 12.20 4.15 -19.85
CA GLN A 207 13.45 4.46 -20.54
C GLN A 207 13.23 4.75 -22.04
N ALA A 208 12.19 4.16 -22.64
CA ALA A 208 11.80 4.41 -24.02
C ALA A 208 10.90 5.65 -24.21
N GLY A 209 10.73 6.48 -23.15
CA GLY A 209 10.01 7.75 -23.24
C GLY A 209 8.55 7.70 -22.76
N TRP A 210 8.09 6.58 -22.23
CA TRP A 210 6.77 6.50 -21.59
C TRP A 210 6.78 7.17 -20.21
N THR A 211 5.63 7.60 -19.74
CA THR A 211 5.46 8.07 -18.37
C THR A 211 5.27 6.87 -17.42
N TYR A 212 6.13 6.79 -16.42
CA TYR A 212 6.04 5.78 -15.36
C TYR A 212 5.04 6.20 -14.29
N ILE A 213 4.07 5.32 -14.00
CA ILE A 213 3.04 5.56 -12.98
C ILE A 213 3.30 4.73 -11.73
N THR A 214 3.54 3.44 -11.91
CA THR A 214 3.84 2.50 -10.81
C THR A 214 4.29 1.15 -11.38
N ASP A 215 5.00 0.36 -10.58
CA ASP A 215 5.44 -0.98 -10.97
C ASP A 215 4.80 -2.14 -10.17
N GLY A 216 4.14 -1.84 -9.06
CA GLY A 216 3.67 -2.87 -8.13
C GLY A 216 2.17 -2.95 -7.92
N ALA A 217 1.57 -1.83 -7.58
CA ALA A 217 0.14 -1.71 -7.33
C ALA A 217 -0.42 -0.45 -8.00
N SER A 218 -1.51 -0.62 -8.72
CA SER A 218 -2.29 0.45 -9.33
C SER A 218 -3.61 0.57 -8.59
N PHE A 219 -4.01 1.78 -8.23
CA PHE A 219 -5.21 2.04 -7.44
C PHE A 219 -6.25 2.75 -8.31
N VAL A 220 -7.28 2.02 -8.74
CA VAL A 220 -8.38 2.59 -9.54
C VAL A 220 -9.28 3.42 -8.64
N VAL A 221 -9.55 4.67 -8.98
CA VAL A 221 -10.37 5.59 -8.19
C VAL A 221 -11.86 5.26 -8.37
N ASN A 222 -12.52 4.82 -7.31
CA ASN A 222 -13.89 4.29 -7.34
C ASN A 222 -14.95 5.31 -7.78
N SER A 223 -14.77 6.59 -7.42
CA SER A 223 -15.69 7.68 -7.76
C SER A 223 -15.59 8.14 -9.22
N ARG A 224 -14.60 7.64 -9.97
CA ARG A 224 -14.33 8.07 -11.36
C ARG A 224 -14.82 7.04 -12.36
N HIS A 225 -15.53 7.51 -13.38
CA HIS A 225 -16.02 6.65 -14.47
C HIS A 225 -14.99 6.45 -15.59
N ASP A 226 -13.95 7.27 -15.62
CA ASP A 226 -12.93 7.31 -16.67
C ASP A 226 -11.74 6.37 -16.44
N ARG A 227 -11.88 5.39 -15.55
CA ARG A 227 -10.84 4.41 -15.21
C ARG A 227 -9.52 5.07 -14.77
N LEU A 228 -9.63 6.16 -14.00
CA LEU A 228 -8.47 6.85 -13.45
C LEU A 228 -7.75 5.93 -12.46
N VAL A 229 -6.45 5.80 -12.65
CA VAL A 229 -5.54 5.07 -11.76
C VAL A 229 -4.60 6.04 -11.08
N VAL A 230 -4.34 5.81 -9.81
CA VAL A 230 -3.26 6.43 -9.06
C VAL A 230 -2.21 5.38 -8.76
N GLY A 231 -0.93 5.77 -8.83
CA GLY A 231 0.21 4.91 -8.52
C GLY A 231 1.29 5.62 -7.73
N ASN A 232 2.17 4.84 -7.11
CA ASN A 232 3.37 5.39 -6.48
C ASN A 232 4.51 5.47 -7.51
N SER A 233 4.63 6.62 -8.16
CA SER A 233 5.69 6.87 -9.14
C SER A 233 7.02 7.33 -8.51
N ASN A 234 7.08 7.49 -7.19
CA ASN A 234 8.31 7.93 -6.51
C ASN A 234 9.31 6.80 -6.28
N GLN A 235 8.86 5.56 -6.37
CA GLN A 235 9.66 4.38 -6.06
C GLN A 235 9.52 3.34 -7.17
N ALA A 236 10.62 2.67 -7.49
CA ALA A 236 10.65 1.51 -8.35
C ALA A 236 11.26 0.32 -7.59
N CYS A 237 10.63 -0.86 -7.71
CA CYS A 237 11.02 -2.05 -7.01
C CYS A 237 11.29 -3.20 -7.98
N PHE A 238 12.53 -3.67 -8.01
CA PHE A 238 12.97 -4.70 -8.95
C PHE A 238 13.32 -6.01 -8.25
N ARG A 239 13.19 -7.11 -8.95
CA ARG A 239 13.87 -8.36 -8.58
C ARG A 239 15.35 -8.26 -8.94
N PRO A 240 16.26 -8.96 -8.21
CA PRO A 240 17.68 -8.93 -8.54
C PRO A 240 17.99 -9.30 -10.00
N ALA A 241 17.23 -10.20 -10.60
CA ALA A 241 17.35 -10.56 -12.02
C ALA A 241 17.17 -9.37 -13.00
N ALA A 242 16.60 -8.24 -12.55
CA ALA A 242 16.53 -7.03 -13.39
C ALA A 242 17.89 -6.40 -13.66
N GLN A 243 18.90 -6.70 -12.84
CA GLN A 243 20.29 -6.27 -13.07
C GLN A 243 20.86 -6.77 -14.39
N GLU A 244 20.36 -7.91 -14.91
CA GLU A 244 20.76 -8.46 -16.21
C GLU A 244 20.29 -7.59 -17.39
N PHE A 245 19.27 -6.75 -17.20
CA PHE A 245 18.67 -5.91 -18.23
C PHE A 245 19.07 -4.43 -18.11
N PHE A 246 19.40 -4.00 -16.89
CA PHE A 246 19.66 -2.59 -16.61
C PHE A 246 20.98 -2.43 -15.87
N GLN A 247 21.98 -1.89 -16.59
CA GLN A 247 23.33 -1.73 -16.05
C GLN A 247 23.37 -0.81 -14.82
N GLU A 248 22.49 0.19 -14.75
CA GLU A 248 22.40 1.11 -13.62
C GLU A 248 21.89 0.47 -12.33
N LEU A 249 21.40 -0.76 -12.40
CA LEU A 249 21.01 -1.54 -11.22
C LEU A 249 22.15 -2.42 -10.69
N SER A 250 23.24 -2.60 -11.42
CA SER A 250 24.31 -3.56 -11.12
C SER A 250 24.97 -3.31 -9.77
N ASP A 251 25.15 -2.03 -9.40
CA ASP A 251 25.81 -1.61 -8.17
C ASP A 251 24.83 -1.30 -7.04
N LYS A 252 23.53 -1.60 -7.23
CA LYS A 252 22.51 -1.28 -6.23
C LYS A 252 22.38 -2.37 -5.19
N LEU A 253 22.16 -1.93 -3.95
CA LEU A 253 22.01 -2.83 -2.82
C LEU A 253 20.75 -3.70 -2.99
N VAL A 254 20.93 -5.01 -2.86
CA VAL A 254 19.82 -5.96 -2.80
C VAL A 254 19.39 -6.07 -1.34
N THR A 255 18.18 -5.61 -1.05
CA THR A 255 17.57 -5.73 0.28
C THR A 255 16.63 -6.93 0.33
N LYS A 256 16.49 -7.53 1.50
CA LYS A 256 15.43 -8.50 1.75
C LYS A 256 14.24 -7.74 2.31
N ARG A 257 13.18 -7.64 1.55
CA ARG A 257 11.92 -7.15 2.09
C ARG A 257 11.45 -8.10 3.19
N VAL A 258 11.37 -7.58 4.39
CA VAL A 258 11.01 -8.35 5.60
C VAL A 258 9.60 -8.93 5.46
N ASP A 259 8.68 -8.19 4.84
CA ASP A 259 7.28 -8.53 4.65
C ASP A 259 7.03 -9.71 3.68
N VAL A 260 7.90 -9.92 2.70
CA VAL A 260 7.68 -10.91 1.64
C VAL A 260 8.77 -11.99 1.60
N GLY A 261 9.84 -11.84 2.39
CA GLY A 261 11.00 -12.74 2.39
C GLY A 261 11.75 -12.80 1.04
N LYS A 262 11.42 -11.88 0.11
CA LYS A 262 11.94 -11.86 -1.25
C LYS A 262 12.94 -10.73 -1.41
N SER A 263 14.10 -11.06 -1.98
CA SER A 263 15.10 -10.04 -2.32
C SER A 263 14.56 -9.06 -3.36
N SER A 264 14.79 -7.78 -3.13
CA SER A 264 14.40 -6.68 -4.02
C SER A 264 15.48 -5.60 -4.06
N ILE A 265 15.48 -4.82 -5.13
CA ILE A 265 16.24 -3.60 -5.30
C ILE A 265 15.21 -2.48 -5.31
N GLU A 266 15.24 -1.61 -4.32
CA GLU A 266 14.32 -0.49 -4.19
C GLU A 266 15.04 0.81 -4.47
N LEU A 267 14.50 1.62 -5.36
CA LEU A 267 15.10 2.87 -5.79
C LEU A 267 14.06 3.99 -5.83
N LYS A 268 14.46 5.18 -5.40
CA LYS A 268 13.69 6.39 -5.69
C LYS A 268 13.80 6.69 -7.19
N THR A 269 12.67 6.89 -7.86
CA THR A 269 12.64 7.20 -9.30
C THR A 269 13.39 8.49 -9.64
N SER A 270 13.46 9.43 -8.68
CA SER A 270 14.28 10.64 -8.81
C SER A 270 15.78 10.36 -8.94
N SER A 271 16.25 9.17 -8.54
CA SER A 271 17.65 8.74 -8.73
C SER A 271 17.88 8.06 -10.09
N LEU A 272 16.82 7.77 -10.83
CA LEU A 272 16.88 7.17 -12.16
C LEU A 272 16.92 8.26 -13.22
N ARG A 273 17.85 8.16 -14.15
CA ARG A 273 18.04 9.19 -15.19
C ARG A 273 16.97 9.07 -16.29
N ASN A 274 16.46 10.22 -16.71
CA ASN A 274 15.64 10.37 -17.92
C ASN A 274 14.33 9.58 -17.97
N ILE A 275 13.66 9.37 -16.83
CA ILE A 275 12.30 8.85 -16.83
C ILE A 275 11.29 9.94 -16.48
N ALA A 276 10.21 10.03 -17.26
CA ALA A 276 9.06 10.83 -16.92
C ALA A 276 8.18 10.07 -15.91
N THR A 277 7.67 10.76 -14.89
CA THR A 277 6.80 10.17 -13.88
C THR A 277 5.49 10.95 -13.74
N SER A 278 4.42 10.26 -13.41
CA SER A 278 3.13 10.86 -13.01
C SER A 278 2.48 9.99 -11.94
N TYR A 279 1.69 10.60 -11.07
CA TYR A 279 0.90 9.85 -10.08
C TYR A 279 -0.39 9.28 -10.64
N ILE A 280 -0.87 9.78 -11.79
CA ILE A 280 -2.16 9.42 -12.35
C ILE A 280 -2.04 9.07 -13.84
N SER A 281 -2.90 8.16 -14.28
CA SER A 281 -3.16 7.86 -15.68
C SER A 281 -4.59 7.35 -15.86
N ARG A 282 -5.12 7.45 -17.09
CA ARG A 282 -6.37 6.79 -17.49
C ARG A 282 -6.07 5.47 -18.16
N VAL A 283 -6.63 4.39 -17.65
CA VAL A 283 -6.43 3.06 -18.22
C VAL A 283 -7.21 2.88 -19.50
N ASN A 284 -6.51 2.67 -20.59
CA ASN A 284 -7.06 2.34 -21.90
C ASN A 284 -6.98 0.83 -22.17
N HIS A 285 -5.86 0.21 -21.79
CA HIS A 285 -5.60 -1.20 -22.06
C HIS A 285 -5.18 -1.96 -20.82
N VAL A 286 -5.60 -3.23 -20.76
CA VAL A 286 -5.18 -4.20 -19.75
C VAL A 286 -4.41 -5.31 -20.45
N VAL A 287 -3.13 -5.48 -20.11
CA VAL A 287 -2.22 -6.41 -20.78
C VAL A 287 -1.64 -7.38 -19.76
N PHE A 288 -1.92 -8.66 -19.93
CA PHE A 288 -1.34 -9.74 -19.16
C PHE A 288 0.01 -10.15 -19.76
N LEU A 289 1.03 -10.18 -18.93
CA LEU A 289 2.40 -10.50 -19.37
C LEU A 289 2.65 -12.00 -19.35
N ASN A 290 3.11 -12.52 -20.45
CA ASN A 290 3.51 -13.90 -20.64
C ASN A 290 4.90 -13.95 -21.26
N ARG A 291 5.91 -13.74 -20.40
CA ARG A 291 7.32 -13.76 -20.80
C ARG A 291 7.86 -15.18 -20.81
N ARG A 292 8.10 -15.74 -22.00
CA ARG A 292 8.69 -17.08 -22.19
C ARG A 292 9.51 -17.08 -23.46
N GLU A 293 10.31 -18.12 -23.63
CA GLU A 293 10.79 -18.48 -24.96
C GLU A 293 9.59 -18.92 -25.81
N VAL A 294 9.16 -18.04 -26.70
CA VAL A 294 8.03 -18.28 -27.60
C VAL A 294 8.53 -18.40 -29.03
N LYS A 295 7.97 -19.32 -29.80
CA LYS A 295 8.27 -19.45 -31.23
C LYS A 295 7.85 -18.19 -32.03
N ARG A 296 6.85 -17.48 -31.52
CA ARG A 296 6.31 -16.24 -32.10
C ARG A 296 5.91 -15.27 -31.02
N GLN A 297 6.42 -14.05 -31.10
CA GLN A 297 5.98 -12.96 -30.25
C GLN A 297 4.68 -12.37 -30.81
N GLU A 298 3.68 -12.17 -29.96
CA GLU A 298 2.35 -11.71 -30.36
C GLU A 298 1.59 -11.05 -29.23
N LEU A 299 0.66 -10.18 -29.59
CA LEU A 299 -0.34 -9.62 -28.69
C LEU A 299 -1.71 -10.19 -29.11
N VAL A 300 -2.35 -10.92 -28.23
CA VAL A 300 -3.61 -11.64 -28.52
C VAL A 300 -4.67 -11.30 -27.49
N ARG A 301 -5.91 -11.59 -27.78
CA ARG A 301 -6.99 -11.44 -26.79
C ARG A 301 -6.78 -12.41 -25.63
N PHE A 302 -6.96 -11.90 -24.40
CA PHE A 302 -6.93 -12.68 -23.18
C PHE A 302 -8.38 -12.90 -22.68
N PRO A 303 -8.74 -14.10 -22.21
CA PRO A 303 -10.10 -14.35 -21.73
C PRO A 303 -10.47 -13.42 -20.58
N THR A 304 -11.50 -12.61 -20.76
CA THR A 304 -11.92 -11.58 -19.80
C THR A 304 -12.30 -12.18 -18.45
N GLU A 305 -12.91 -13.37 -18.46
CA GLU A 305 -13.25 -14.10 -17.23
C GLU A 305 -12.00 -14.48 -16.41
N VAL A 306 -10.94 -14.94 -17.08
CA VAL A 306 -9.67 -15.26 -16.42
C VAL A 306 -9.04 -14.00 -15.85
N ALA A 307 -9.03 -12.90 -16.63
CA ALA A 307 -8.56 -11.60 -16.17
C ALA A 307 -9.33 -11.13 -14.92
N ARG A 308 -10.65 -11.25 -14.95
CA ARG A 308 -11.53 -10.90 -13.84
C ARG A 308 -11.21 -11.70 -12.59
N TYR A 309 -11.14 -13.02 -12.68
CA TYR A 309 -10.78 -13.86 -11.54
C TYR A 309 -9.40 -13.55 -10.98
N PHE A 310 -8.42 -13.29 -11.84
CA PHE A 310 -7.09 -12.90 -11.42
C PHE A 310 -7.08 -11.61 -10.59
N MET A 311 -7.86 -10.60 -11.00
CA MET A 311 -7.94 -9.33 -10.28
C MET A 311 -8.74 -9.46 -8.98
N LEU A 312 -9.85 -10.20 -8.97
CA LEU A 312 -10.72 -10.38 -7.81
C LEU A 312 -10.04 -11.10 -6.64
N GLN A 313 -9.17 -12.08 -6.91
CA GLN A 313 -8.54 -12.90 -5.86
C GLN A 313 -7.66 -12.11 -4.88
N ARG A 314 -7.36 -10.86 -5.18
CA ARG A 314 -6.54 -9.97 -4.37
C ARG A 314 -7.32 -8.88 -3.66
N LEU A 315 -8.62 -8.84 -3.86
CA LEU A 315 -9.48 -7.89 -3.17
C LEU A 315 -9.75 -8.34 -1.74
N TYR A 316 -9.89 -7.37 -0.87
CA TYR A 316 -10.29 -7.58 0.52
C TYR A 316 -11.10 -6.38 0.98
N GLY A 317 -11.96 -6.59 1.96
CA GLY A 317 -12.80 -5.54 2.53
C GLY A 317 -14.15 -6.06 3.00
N LEU A 318 -14.99 -5.12 3.37
CA LEU A 318 -16.39 -5.38 3.72
C LEU A 318 -17.20 -5.79 2.47
N PRO A 319 -18.34 -6.47 2.61
CA PRO A 319 -19.17 -6.89 1.48
C PRO A 319 -19.52 -5.74 0.52
N ASP A 320 -19.87 -4.57 1.05
CA ASP A 320 -20.17 -3.38 0.24
C ASP A 320 -18.95 -2.87 -0.52
N THR A 321 -17.79 -2.82 0.15
CA THR A 321 -16.51 -2.48 -0.48
C THR A 321 -16.16 -3.45 -1.61
N LEU A 322 -16.29 -4.75 -1.38
CA LEU A 322 -16.04 -5.79 -2.39
C LEU A 322 -16.99 -5.67 -3.60
N THR A 323 -18.24 -5.28 -3.37
CA THR A 323 -19.21 -5.01 -4.44
C THR A 323 -18.76 -3.86 -5.33
N VAL A 324 -18.34 -2.74 -4.71
CA VAL A 324 -17.81 -1.58 -5.44
C VAL A 324 -16.53 -1.95 -6.20
N GLN A 325 -15.58 -2.61 -5.54
CA GLN A 325 -14.32 -3.01 -6.13
C GLN A 325 -14.52 -4.00 -7.30
N SER A 326 -15.44 -4.97 -7.17
CA SER A 326 -15.78 -5.88 -8.25
C SER A 326 -16.35 -5.14 -9.47
N SER A 327 -17.25 -4.18 -9.24
CA SER A 327 -17.79 -3.33 -10.31
C SER A 327 -16.72 -2.49 -11.00
N MET A 328 -15.72 -2.01 -10.24
CA MET A 328 -14.59 -1.27 -10.82
C MET A 328 -13.70 -2.16 -11.68
N ILE A 329 -13.44 -3.41 -11.27
CA ILE A 329 -12.73 -4.39 -12.11
C ILE A 329 -13.50 -4.65 -13.40
N ASP A 330 -14.81 -4.86 -13.34
CA ASP A 330 -15.64 -5.05 -14.52
C ASP A 330 -15.56 -3.85 -15.47
N ARG A 331 -15.52 -2.62 -14.93
CA ARG A 331 -15.34 -1.40 -15.71
C ARG A 331 -13.95 -1.29 -16.34
N VAL A 332 -12.90 -1.65 -15.62
CA VAL A 332 -11.51 -1.67 -16.16
C VAL A 332 -11.40 -2.68 -17.30
N LEU A 333 -12.05 -3.84 -17.17
CA LEU A 333 -12.08 -4.89 -18.17
C LEU A 333 -13.11 -4.66 -19.29
N GLY A 334 -13.89 -3.59 -19.25
CA GLY A 334 -14.95 -3.34 -20.24
C GLY A 334 -14.47 -3.21 -21.69
N ALA A 335 -13.20 -2.88 -21.93
CA ALA A 335 -12.57 -2.91 -23.25
C ALA A 335 -11.92 -4.28 -23.58
N GLY A 336 -12.07 -5.28 -22.68
CA GLY A 336 -11.39 -6.56 -22.76
C GLY A 336 -9.98 -6.54 -22.17
N ALA A 337 -9.31 -7.67 -22.26
CA ALA A 337 -7.92 -7.84 -21.85
C ALA A 337 -7.10 -8.47 -22.97
N LEU A 338 -5.80 -8.20 -22.97
CA LEU A 338 -4.84 -8.70 -23.96
C LEU A 338 -3.77 -9.54 -23.24
N GLU A 339 -3.14 -10.46 -23.94
CA GLU A 339 -1.96 -11.19 -23.50
C GLU A 339 -0.78 -10.85 -24.40
N LEU A 340 0.29 -10.36 -23.80
CA LEU A 340 1.55 -10.08 -24.47
C LEU A 340 2.49 -11.27 -24.28
N ARG A 341 2.69 -12.05 -25.35
CA ARG A 341 3.61 -13.17 -25.42
C ARG A 341 4.92 -12.69 -26.02
N TYR A 342 5.98 -12.63 -25.23
CA TYR A 342 7.23 -12.03 -25.66
C TYR A 342 8.46 -12.64 -24.99
N SER A 343 9.60 -12.51 -25.67
CA SER A 343 10.93 -12.83 -25.16
C SER A 343 11.87 -11.60 -25.20
N SER A 344 11.66 -10.67 -26.13
CA SER A 344 12.42 -9.43 -26.28
C SER A 344 11.68 -8.24 -25.64
N LEU A 345 12.39 -7.46 -24.81
CA LEU A 345 11.85 -6.21 -24.25
C LEU A 345 11.60 -5.16 -25.32
N ASP A 346 12.53 -4.99 -26.27
CA ASP A 346 12.40 -3.99 -27.34
C ASP A 346 11.15 -4.25 -28.18
N TRP A 347 10.92 -5.51 -28.55
CA TRP A 347 9.71 -5.88 -29.28
C TRP A 347 8.44 -5.62 -28.46
N ALA A 348 8.49 -5.92 -27.14
CA ALA A 348 7.35 -5.70 -26.27
C ALA A 348 7.01 -4.20 -26.16
N ILE A 349 8.02 -3.33 -26.02
CA ILE A 349 7.85 -1.88 -25.97
C ILE A 349 7.25 -1.35 -27.28
N GLU A 350 7.82 -1.76 -28.44
CA GLU A 350 7.30 -1.37 -29.75
C GLU A 350 5.85 -1.83 -29.94
N ARG A 351 5.52 -3.06 -29.55
CA ARG A 351 4.17 -3.61 -29.69
C ARG A 351 3.15 -2.91 -28.79
N LEU A 352 3.53 -2.57 -27.54
CA LEU A 352 2.72 -1.75 -26.65
C LEU A 352 2.56 -0.31 -27.18
N GLY A 353 3.60 0.25 -27.81
CA GLY A 353 3.54 1.56 -28.44
C GLY A 353 2.49 1.62 -29.57
N ARG A 354 2.47 0.62 -30.44
CA ARG A 354 1.42 0.49 -31.47
C ARG A 354 0.03 0.36 -30.85
N LEU A 355 -0.11 -0.47 -29.81
CA LEU A 355 -1.37 -0.59 -29.09
C LEU A 355 -1.86 0.75 -28.52
N ALA A 356 -0.97 1.52 -27.91
CA ALA A 356 -1.31 2.80 -27.31
C ALA A 356 -1.71 3.88 -28.33
N VAL A 357 -1.06 3.88 -29.51
CA VAL A 357 -1.27 4.91 -30.54
C VAL A 357 -2.36 4.51 -31.53
N GLU A 358 -2.39 3.26 -31.95
CA GLU A 358 -3.25 2.77 -33.05
C GLU A 358 -4.48 1.99 -32.53
N GLY A 359 -4.45 1.54 -31.26
CA GLY A 359 -5.51 0.73 -30.68
C GLY A 359 -5.54 -0.73 -31.13
N GLU A 360 -4.47 -1.19 -31.81
CA GLU A 360 -4.35 -2.53 -32.39
C GLU A 360 -3.28 -3.40 -31.69
#